data_a1f1ba6f82884985e7f7dea0ce1f064e
#
_entry.id   a1f1ba6f82884985e7f7dea0ce1f064e
#
_cell.length_a   1.000
_cell.length_b   1.000
_cell.length_c   1.000
_cell.angle_alpha   90.00
_cell.angle_beta   90.00
_cell.angle_gamma   90.00
#
_symmetry.space_group_name_H-M   'P 1'
#
loop_
_entity.id
_entity.type
_entity.pdbx_description
1 polymer ?
#
loop_
_entity_poly.entity_id
_entity_poly.type
_entity_poly.pdbx_seq_one_letter_code
_entity_poly.pdbx_strand_id
1 'polypeptide(L)'
;MEESSVLTEFVDRMIRITDELVDQIKTGQLDGEFHFHQDSVHASAAGEPVSLDLLCEMLYERPEISGVELCGDEVYVTVAPEYAVHEDDSRLRSLTQTEVDIICALHTLWLNNAGGEQADFTDCLLKDINLTSRNLNYAVFTGAKLVNCMMYDAKLNTSIFDGAKLQNCQLINAQAEHCSFRNAFIVMTDIDAASTKHSNFTGATISKYSVPKDEPFALVDESQGFSMTM
;
A
#
# COMPACT_ATOMS: atom_id res chain seq x y z
N MET A 1 12.13 29.29 -31.37
CA MET A 1 10.70 29.03 -31.00
C MET A 1 10.47 27.61 -30.58
N GLU A 2 11.16 26.60 -31.12
CA GLU A 2 11.01 25.16 -30.72
C GLU A 2 11.58 24.88 -29.33
N GLU A 3 12.73 25.42 -28.95
CA GLU A 3 13.34 25.19 -27.62
C GLU A 3 12.47 25.72 -26.46
N SER A 4 11.75 26.84 -26.66
CA SER A 4 10.84 27.37 -25.64
C SER A 4 9.61 26.49 -25.43
N SER A 5 9.15 25.80 -26.48
CA SER A 5 8.02 24.85 -26.40
C SER A 5 8.39 23.60 -25.65
N VAL A 6 9.56 23.02 -25.90
CA VAL A 6 10.05 21.78 -25.24
C VAL A 6 10.28 22.01 -23.74
N LEU A 7 10.86 23.17 -23.37
CA LEU A 7 11.07 23.50 -21.96
C LEU A 7 9.73 23.69 -21.21
N THR A 8 8.76 24.33 -21.85
CA THR A 8 7.43 24.51 -21.24
C THR A 8 6.75 23.17 -21.03
N GLU A 9 6.81 22.28 -22.01
CA GLU A 9 6.21 20.95 -21.95
C GLU A 9 6.87 20.06 -20.87
N PHE A 10 8.18 20.18 -20.71
CA PHE A 10 8.92 19.52 -19.63
C PHE A 10 8.48 20.01 -18.24
N VAL A 11 8.41 21.33 -18.03
CA VAL A 11 7.98 21.91 -16.74
C VAL A 11 6.53 21.55 -16.42
N ASP A 12 5.62 21.62 -17.40
CA ASP A 12 4.21 21.23 -17.22
C ASP A 12 4.06 19.76 -16.82
N ARG A 13 4.94 18.91 -17.32
CA ARG A 13 4.99 17.49 -16.94
C ARG A 13 5.43 17.30 -15.49
N MET A 14 6.48 18.00 -15.08
CA MET A 14 6.98 17.97 -13.70
C MET A 14 5.91 18.47 -12.71
N ILE A 15 5.19 19.54 -13.07
CA ILE A 15 4.07 20.05 -12.28
C ILE A 15 2.99 18.98 -12.11
N ARG A 16 2.59 18.29 -13.19
CA ARG A 16 1.57 17.24 -13.10
C ARG A 16 1.98 16.11 -12.17
N ILE A 17 3.22 15.61 -12.28
CA ILE A 17 3.73 14.54 -11.40
C ILE A 17 3.68 14.99 -9.94
N THR A 18 4.12 16.22 -9.66
CA THR A 18 4.11 16.77 -8.31
C THR A 18 2.68 16.95 -7.78
N ASP A 19 1.77 17.46 -8.60
CA ASP A 19 0.37 17.66 -8.21
C ASP A 19 -0.35 16.34 -7.94
N GLU A 20 -0.09 15.30 -8.74
CA GLU A 20 -0.63 13.95 -8.54
C GLU A 20 -0.15 13.34 -7.21
N LEU A 21 1.14 13.46 -6.89
CA LEU A 21 1.67 13.00 -5.60
C LEU A 21 1.02 13.75 -4.42
N VAL A 22 0.90 15.07 -4.52
CA VAL A 22 0.25 15.89 -3.50
C VAL A 22 -1.24 15.53 -3.34
N ASP A 23 -1.94 15.24 -4.43
CA ASP A 23 -3.34 14.82 -4.37
C ASP A 23 -3.49 13.46 -3.68
N GLN A 24 -2.60 12.52 -3.94
CA GLN A 24 -2.55 11.24 -3.23
C GLN A 24 -2.27 11.41 -1.73
N ILE A 25 -1.44 12.38 -1.34
CA ILE A 25 -1.24 12.74 0.07
C ILE A 25 -2.55 13.28 0.66
N LYS A 26 -3.20 14.24 0.00
CA LYS A 26 -4.45 14.87 0.46
C LYS A 26 -5.61 13.89 0.57
N THR A 27 -5.63 12.88 -0.28
CA THR A 27 -6.65 11.82 -0.26
C THR A 27 -6.31 10.69 0.71
N GLY A 28 -5.15 10.74 1.37
CA GLY A 28 -4.69 9.71 2.31
C GLY A 28 -4.27 8.41 1.65
N GLN A 29 -4.00 8.44 0.35
CA GLN A 29 -3.41 7.30 -0.37
C GLN A 29 -1.92 7.17 -0.05
N LEU A 30 -1.25 8.29 0.18
CA LEU A 30 0.14 8.37 0.64
C LEU A 30 0.17 9.08 1.99
N ASP A 31 0.78 8.46 2.99
CA ASP A 31 0.92 8.98 4.34
C ASP A 31 2.26 8.58 4.95
N GLY A 32 2.75 9.36 5.90
CA GLY A 32 4.01 9.11 6.59
C GLY A 32 5.24 9.28 5.70
N GLU A 33 6.08 8.26 5.64
CA GLU A 33 7.26 8.21 4.79
C GLU A 33 7.03 7.24 3.64
N PHE A 34 7.32 7.67 2.41
CA PHE A 34 7.27 6.82 1.22
C PHE A 34 8.46 7.14 0.31
N HIS A 35 8.77 6.25 -0.62
CA HIS A 35 9.82 6.46 -1.60
C HIS A 35 9.41 5.95 -2.97
N PHE A 36 10.06 6.44 -4.00
CA PHE A 36 9.89 5.98 -5.37
C PHE A 36 11.20 6.02 -6.14
N HIS A 37 11.34 5.09 -7.06
CA HIS A 37 12.52 4.96 -7.91
C HIS A 37 12.39 5.82 -9.17
N GLN A 38 13.52 6.24 -9.74
CA GLN A 38 13.61 7.03 -10.98
C GLN A 38 12.79 6.42 -12.12
N ASP A 39 12.83 5.10 -12.28
CA ASP A 39 12.11 4.43 -13.37
C ASP A 39 10.59 4.58 -13.26
N SER A 40 10.05 4.65 -12.03
CA SER A 40 8.62 4.89 -11.80
C SER A 40 8.21 6.28 -12.26
N VAL A 41 9.07 7.29 -12.00
CA VAL A 41 8.84 8.67 -12.43
C VAL A 41 8.94 8.79 -13.96
N HIS A 42 9.93 8.14 -14.57
CA HIS A 42 10.08 8.07 -16.03
C HIS A 42 8.88 7.39 -16.70
N ALA A 43 8.36 6.33 -16.12
CA ALA A 43 7.17 5.65 -16.63
C ALA A 43 5.93 6.54 -16.60
N SER A 44 5.72 7.30 -15.50
CA SER A 44 4.64 8.30 -15.39
C SER A 44 4.78 9.43 -16.42
N ALA A 45 6.01 9.73 -16.83
CA ALA A 45 6.30 10.72 -17.87
C ALA A 45 6.24 10.16 -19.31
N ALA A 46 5.67 8.97 -19.51
CA ALA A 46 5.58 8.28 -20.80
C ALA A 46 6.97 8.02 -21.47
N GLY A 47 7.99 7.78 -20.66
CA GLY A 47 9.37 7.53 -21.12
C GLY A 47 10.16 8.79 -21.49
N GLU A 48 9.60 9.97 -21.27
CA GLU A 48 10.30 11.23 -21.49
C GLU A 48 11.24 11.57 -20.31
N PRO A 49 12.30 12.35 -20.55
CA PRO A 49 13.25 12.67 -19.49
C PRO A 49 12.60 13.38 -18.30
N VAL A 50 12.97 12.97 -17.10
CA VAL A 50 12.58 13.57 -15.82
C VAL A 50 13.84 13.90 -15.04
N SER A 51 13.88 15.06 -14.38
CA SER A 51 14.96 15.41 -13.46
C SER A 51 14.49 15.14 -12.02
N LEU A 52 15.13 14.19 -11.35
CA LEU A 52 14.85 13.90 -9.94
C LEU A 52 15.21 15.08 -9.04
N ASP A 53 16.29 15.82 -9.34
CA ASP A 53 16.68 17.01 -8.58
C ASP A 53 15.57 18.07 -8.64
N LEU A 54 15.04 18.35 -9.84
CA LEU A 54 13.95 19.30 -10.00
C LEU A 54 12.67 18.80 -9.33
N LEU A 55 12.38 17.51 -9.41
CA LEU A 55 11.23 16.92 -8.72
C LEU A 55 11.35 17.08 -7.21
N CYS A 56 12.54 16.82 -6.64
CA CYS A 56 12.81 17.04 -5.22
C CYS A 56 12.62 18.51 -4.82
N GLU A 57 13.11 19.44 -5.60
CA GLU A 57 12.91 20.89 -5.36
C GLU A 57 11.43 21.25 -5.37
N MET A 58 10.69 20.78 -6.36
CA MET A 58 9.25 21.07 -6.49
C MET A 58 8.42 20.43 -5.38
N LEU A 59 8.78 19.22 -4.95
CA LEU A 59 8.15 18.55 -3.82
C LEU A 59 8.45 19.26 -2.50
N TYR A 60 9.69 19.71 -2.31
CA TYR A 60 10.12 20.40 -1.09
C TYR A 60 9.41 21.76 -0.88
N GLU A 61 8.96 22.41 -1.97
CA GLU A 61 8.18 23.65 -1.91
C GLU A 61 6.70 23.43 -1.53
N ARG A 62 6.25 22.17 -1.44
CA ARG A 62 4.86 21.86 -1.12
C ARG A 62 4.64 21.82 0.39
N PRO A 63 3.60 22.52 0.91
CA PRO A 63 3.31 22.50 2.34
C PRO A 63 2.93 21.12 2.89
N GLU A 64 2.47 20.24 2.02
CA GLU A 64 2.11 18.86 2.37
C GLU A 64 3.33 17.97 2.68
N ILE A 65 4.54 18.47 2.38
CA ILE A 65 5.77 17.69 2.47
C ILE A 65 6.72 18.34 3.48
N SER A 66 7.16 17.58 4.47
CA SER A 66 8.11 18.03 5.50
C SER A 66 9.56 17.64 5.21
N GLY A 67 9.78 16.69 4.31
CA GLY A 67 11.11 16.26 3.93
C GLY A 67 11.15 15.56 2.57
N VAL A 68 12.22 15.82 1.83
CA VAL A 68 12.55 15.12 0.59
C VAL A 68 14.03 14.81 0.60
N GLU A 69 14.40 13.57 0.35
CA GLU A 69 15.79 13.13 0.27
C GLU A 69 16.03 12.30 -0.99
N LEU A 70 17.03 12.65 -1.78
CA LEU A 70 17.44 11.90 -2.95
C LEU A 70 18.62 11.00 -2.59
N CYS A 71 18.41 9.69 -2.65
CA CYS A 71 19.42 8.67 -2.37
C CYS A 71 19.67 7.83 -3.63
N GLY A 72 20.66 8.21 -4.43
CA GLY A 72 20.92 7.56 -5.71
C GLY A 72 19.78 7.79 -6.69
N ASP A 73 19.11 6.71 -7.09
CA ASP A 73 17.97 6.73 -8.03
C ASP A 73 16.60 6.69 -7.31
N GLU A 74 16.59 6.85 -5.99
CA GLU A 74 15.38 6.85 -5.17
C GLU A 74 15.14 8.19 -4.50
N VAL A 75 13.89 8.64 -4.52
CA VAL A 75 13.42 9.84 -3.81
C VAL A 75 12.60 9.39 -2.62
N TYR A 76 13.03 9.81 -1.43
CA TYR A 76 12.31 9.61 -0.16
C TYR A 76 11.54 10.87 0.18
N VAL A 77 10.27 10.72 0.51
CA VAL A 77 9.37 11.83 0.82
C VAL A 77 8.74 11.61 2.17
N THR A 78 8.75 12.63 3.02
CA THR A 78 8.07 12.62 4.31
C THR A 78 6.90 13.60 4.26
N VAL A 79 5.70 13.12 4.51
CA VAL A 79 4.48 13.94 4.58
C VAL A 79 4.52 14.81 5.83
N ALA A 80 4.16 16.08 5.68
CA ALA A 80 4.06 16.99 6.83
C ALA A 80 2.93 16.55 7.77
N PRO A 81 3.19 16.51 9.10
CA PRO A 81 2.25 15.95 10.08
C PRO A 81 0.83 16.53 10.02
N GLU A 82 0.69 17.80 9.63
CA GLU A 82 -0.60 18.48 9.49
C GLU A 82 -1.42 18.04 8.28
N TYR A 83 -0.76 17.40 7.29
CA TYR A 83 -1.38 16.84 6.09
C TYR A 83 -1.38 15.32 6.10
N ALA A 84 -0.57 14.71 6.98
CA ALA A 84 -0.75 13.31 7.28
C ALA A 84 -2.22 13.13 7.64
N VAL A 85 -2.96 12.38 6.84
CA VAL A 85 -4.34 12.07 7.18
C VAL A 85 -4.26 11.25 8.46
N HIS A 86 -4.32 11.94 9.57
CA HIS A 86 -4.59 11.33 10.85
C HIS A 86 -6.01 10.79 10.74
N GLU A 87 -6.12 9.64 10.08
CA GLU A 87 -7.29 8.84 10.35
C GLU A 87 -7.36 8.72 11.85
N ASP A 88 -8.51 9.07 12.37
CA ASP A 88 -8.77 8.93 13.80
C ASP A 88 -8.70 7.44 14.17
N ASP A 89 -7.47 6.93 14.27
CA ASP A 89 -7.19 5.56 14.72
C ASP A 89 -7.69 5.32 16.15
N SER A 90 -8.18 6.38 16.83
CA SER A 90 -8.76 6.27 18.17
C SER A 90 -9.99 5.36 18.21
N ARG A 91 -10.63 5.13 17.06
CA ARG A 91 -11.76 4.20 16.95
C ARG A 91 -11.33 2.76 16.77
N LEU A 92 -10.08 2.54 16.33
CA LEU A 92 -9.55 1.19 16.12
C LEU A 92 -9.03 0.64 17.45
N ARG A 93 -9.31 -0.63 17.68
CA ARG A 93 -8.68 -1.33 18.81
C ARG A 93 -7.24 -1.68 18.44
N SER A 94 -6.28 -0.99 19.05
CA SER A 94 -4.86 -1.34 18.87
C SER A 94 -4.54 -2.66 19.58
N LEU A 95 -3.90 -3.58 18.84
CA LEU A 95 -3.50 -4.89 19.35
C LEU A 95 -1.99 -4.99 19.48
N THR A 96 -1.54 -5.52 20.60
CA THR A 96 -0.15 -5.90 20.84
C THR A 96 0.16 -7.26 20.21
N GLN A 97 1.45 -7.55 19.96
CA GLN A 97 1.87 -8.88 19.47
C GLN A 97 1.35 -10.01 20.36
N THR A 98 1.37 -9.84 21.68
CA THR A 98 0.88 -10.86 22.62
C THR A 98 -0.61 -11.15 22.45
N GLU A 99 -1.44 -10.13 22.28
CA GLU A 99 -2.87 -10.30 22.03
C GLU A 99 -3.13 -11.00 20.70
N VAL A 100 -2.38 -10.62 19.65
CA VAL A 100 -2.45 -11.27 18.33
C VAL A 100 -2.03 -12.72 18.42
N ASP A 101 -0.99 -13.06 19.18
CA ASP A 101 -0.55 -14.45 19.40
C ASP A 101 -1.62 -15.30 20.09
N ILE A 102 -2.34 -14.72 21.05
CA ILE A 102 -3.47 -15.38 21.72
C ILE A 102 -4.60 -15.63 20.72
N ILE A 103 -4.97 -14.63 19.92
CA ILE A 103 -6.01 -14.77 18.88
C ILE A 103 -5.62 -15.85 17.88
N CYS A 104 -4.37 -15.87 17.42
CA CYS A 104 -3.87 -16.91 16.50
C CYS A 104 -3.89 -18.32 17.13
N ALA A 105 -3.59 -18.44 18.43
CA ALA A 105 -3.65 -19.71 19.14
C ALA A 105 -5.09 -20.23 19.25
N LEU A 106 -6.04 -19.36 19.63
CA LEU A 106 -7.47 -19.69 19.67
C LEU A 106 -8.00 -20.07 18.28
N HIS A 107 -7.57 -19.35 17.26
CA HIS A 107 -7.92 -19.63 15.86
C HIS A 107 -7.41 -21.00 15.40
N THR A 108 -6.21 -21.38 15.81
CA THR A 108 -5.66 -22.71 15.52
C THR A 108 -6.51 -23.82 16.13
N LEU A 109 -7.01 -23.63 17.34
CA LEU A 109 -7.94 -24.57 17.97
C LEU A 109 -9.27 -24.62 17.21
N TRP A 110 -9.78 -23.47 16.81
CA TRP A 110 -11.01 -23.36 16.02
C TRP A 110 -10.90 -24.09 14.67
N LEU A 111 -9.80 -23.89 13.94
CA LEU A 111 -9.53 -24.59 12.66
C LEU A 111 -9.49 -26.12 12.81
N ASN A 112 -9.08 -26.60 13.96
CA ASN A 112 -8.97 -28.04 14.26
C ASN A 112 -10.24 -28.63 14.94
N ASN A 113 -11.33 -27.86 15.05
CA ASN A 113 -12.54 -28.23 15.78
C ASN A 113 -12.27 -28.67 17.26
N ALA A 114 -11.26 -28.05 17.86
CA ALA A 114 -10.81 -28.30 19.23
C ALA A 114 -11.27 -27.22 20.23
N GLY A 115 -12.32 -26.49 19.90
CA GLY A 115 -12.73 -25.28 20.62
C GLY A 115 -12.01 -24.05 20.04
N GLY A 116 -11.82 -23.03 20.87
CA GLY A 116 -11.24 -21.77 20.40
C GLY A 116 -12.23 -20.89 19.63
N GLU A 117 -11.71 -19.89 18.96
CA GLU A 117 -12.50 -18.86 18.25
C GLU A 117 -11.85 -18.53 16.91
N GLN A 118 -12.68 -18.19 15.93
CA GLN A 118 -12.20 -17.66 14.66
C GLN A 118 -11.45 -16.34 14.90
N ALA A 119 -10.29 -16.17 14.26
CA ALA A 119 -9.55 -14.90 14.36
C ALA A 119 -10.37 -13.78 13.75
N ASP A 120 -10.72 -12.80 14.56
CA ASP A 120 -11.45 -11.60 14.18
C ASP A 120 -10.64 -10.36 14.58
N PHE A 121 -10.16 -9.66 13.56
CA PHE A 121 -9.41 -8.41 13.66
C PHE A 121 -10.23 -7.24 13.11
N THR A 122 -11.56 -7.37 13.06
CA THR A 122 -12.45 -6.31 12.57
C THR A 122 -12.18 -5.00 13.32
N ASP A 123 -11.98 -3.91 12.56
CA ASP A 123 -11.69 -2.58 13.07
C ASP A 123 -10.53 -2.53 14.08
N CYS A 124 -9.54 -3.40 13.90
CA CYS A 124 -8.33 -3.42 14.72
C CYS A 124 -7.18 -2.70 14.02
N LEU A 125 -6.32 -2.05 14.83
CA LEU A 125 -5.02 -1.54 14.43
C LEU A 125 -3.95 -2.59 14.76
N LEU A 126 -3.31 -3.13 13.72
CA LEU A 126 -2.15 -4.01 13.80
C LEU A 126 -0.94 -3.24 13.28
N LYS A 127 -0.08 -2.77 14.17
CA LYS A 127 1.13 -2.05 13.82
C LYS A 127 2.36 -2.83 14.25
N ASP A 128 3.31 -3.01 13.31
CA ASP A 128 4.57 -3.73 13.55
C ASP A 128 4.37 -5.18 14.03
N ILE A 129 3.28 -5.83 13.57
CA ILE A 129 2.88 -7.17 13.99
C ILE A 129 3.51 -8.25 13.09
N ASN A 130 4.04 -9.30 13.71
CA ASN A 130 4.56 -10.47 13.03
C ASN A 130 3.51 -11.60 12.96
N LEU A 131 3.02 -11.84 11.76
CA LEU A 131 2.08 -12.91 11.40
C LEU A 131 2.74 -14.00 10.53
N THR A 132 4.08 -14.00 10.45
CA THR A 132 4.84 -14.94 9.63
C THR A 132 4.46 -16.40 9.94
N SER A 133 4.18 -17.15 8.90
CA SER A 133 3.80 -18.58 8.94
C SER A 133 2.55 -18.89 9.78
N ARG A 134 1.76 -17.90 10.17
CA ARG A 134 0.50 -18.12 10.89
C ARG A 134 -0.56 -18.73 9.97
N ASN A 135 -1.35 -19.66 10.51
CA ASN A 135 -2.53 -20.17 9.82
C ASN A 135 -3.73 -19.30 10.20
N LEU A 136 -4.09 -18.41 9.31
CA LEU A 136 -5.17 -17.44 9.41
C LEU A 136 -6.22 -17.67 8.31
N ASN A 137 -6.33 -18.89 7.78
CA ASN A 137 -7.39 -19.25 6.86
C ASN A 137 -8.75 -18.90 7.47
N TYR A 138 -9.62 -18.24 6.70
CA TYR A 138 -10.93 -17.76 7.16
C TYR A 138 -10.89 -16.63 8.19
N ALA A 139 -9.75 -16.04 8.52
CA ALA A 139 -9.69 -14.90 9.43
C ALA A 139 -10.41 -13.67 8.88
N VAL A 140 -10.88 -12.81 9.77
CA VAL A 140 -11.61 -11.59 9.42
C VAL A 140 -10.74 -10.38 9.75
N PHE A 141 -10.49 -9.54 8.73
CA PHE A 141 -9.75 -8.28 8.82
C PHE A 141 -10.59 -7.10 8.30
N THR A 142 -11.91 -7.20 8.34
CA THR A 142 -12.81 -6.17 7.82
C THR A 142 -12.54 -4.84 8.52
N GLY A 143 -12.25 -3.78 7.74
CA GLY A 143 -11.94 -2.45 8.28
C GLY A 143 -10.65 -2.37 9.10
N ALA A 144 -9.88 -3.45 9.21
CA ALA A 144 -8.61 -3.45 9.94
C ALA A 144 -7.56 -2.56 9.27
N LYS A 145 -6.71 -1.92 10.07
CA LYS A 145 -5.54 -1.18 9.61
C LYS A 145 -4.28 -1.97 9.99
N LEU A 146 -3.58 -2.44 8.97
CA LEU A 146 -2.32 -3.19 9.11
C LEU A 146 -1.18 -2.29 8.64
N VAL A 147 -0.24 -1.99 9.52
CA VAL A 147 0.91 -1.12 9.22
C VAL A 147 2.20 -1.86 9.56
N ASN A 148 3.13 -1.95 8.61
CA ASN A 148 4.41 -2.63 8.76
C ASN A 148 4.28 -4.09 9.22
N CYS A 149 3.22 -4.80 8.84
CA CYS A 149 3.00 -6.17 9.27
C CYS A 149 3.81 -7.16 8.41
N MET A 150 4.43 -8.14 9.05
CA MET A 150 5.11 -9.24 8.38
C MET A 150 4.18 -10.44 8.27
N MET A 151 3.87 -10.87 7.05
CA MET A 151 2.98 -12.01 6.76
C MET A 151 3.65 -13.03 5.83
N TYR A 152 4.99 -13.18 5.93
CA TYR A 152 5.72 -14.19 5.16
C TYR A 152 5.16 -15.58 5.38
N ASP A 153 4.94 -16.34 4.31
CA ASP A 153 4.43 -17.72 4.36
C ASP A 153 3.11 -17.89 5.14
N ALA A 154 2.38 -16.78 5.41
CA ALA A 154 1.11 -16.85 6.12
C ALA A 154 0.05 -17.57 5.28
N LYS A 155 -0.82 -18.33 5.92
CA LYS A 155 -1.99 -18.93 5.27
C LYS A 155 -3.19 -18.06 5.56
N LEU A 156 -3.71 -17.43 4.50
CA LEU A 156 -4.78 -16.45 4.54
C LEU A 156 -5.98 -16.87 3.66
N ASN A 157 -5.99 -18.12 3.16
CA ASN A 157 -7.03 -18.55 2.22
C ASN A 157 -8.43 -18.29 2.78
N THR A 158 -9.29 -17.73 1.93
CA THR A 158 -10.70 -17.44 2.26
C THR A 158 -10.86 -16.39 3.38
N SER A 159 -9.82 -15.63 3.69
CA SER A 159 -9.90 -14.51 4.65
C SER A 159 -10.58 -13.28 4.05
N ILE A 160 -11.10 -12.41 4.91
CA ILE A 160 -11.86 -11.23 4.53
C ILE A 160 -11.07 -9.98 4.91
N PHE A 161 -10.69 -9.18 3.91
CA PHE A 161 -10.02 -7.90 4.05
C PHE A 161 -10.87 -6.74 3.51
N ASP A 162 -12.20 -6.87 3.54
CA ASP A 162 -13.11 -5.86 3.02
C ASP A 162 -12.93 -4.53 3.76
N GLY A 163 -12.62 -3.46 3.02
CA GLY A 163 -12.35 -2.14 3.59
C GLY A 163 -11.08 -2.04 4.44
N ALA A 164 -10.27 -3.11 4.49
CA ALA A 164 -9.02 -3.08 5.24
C ALA A 164 -7.99 -2.16 4.58
N LYS A 165 -7.08 -1.62 5.40
CA LYS A 165 -5.92 -0.86 4.94
C LYS A 165 -4.65 -1.63 5.24
N LEU A 166 -3.91 -1.98 4.21
CA LEU A 166 -2.62 -2.63 4.29
C LEU A 166 -1.55 -1.64 3.83
N GLN A 167 -0.71 -1.19 4.75
CA GLN A 167 0.34 -0.23 4.48
C GLN A 167 1.69 -0.83 4.85
N ASN A 168 2.61 -0.87 3.89
CA ASN A 168 3.97 -1.40 4.06
C ASN A 168 3.98 -2.82 4.66
N CYS A 169 3.06 -3.68 4.23
CA CYS A 169 2.98 -5.06 4.68
C CYS A 169 3.74 -5.99 3.72
N GLN A 170 4.31 -7.08 4.27
CA GLN A 170 5.12 -8.04 3.53
C GLN A 170 4.39 -9.38 3.45
N LEU A 171 3.95 -9.76 2.22
CA LEU A 171 3.17 -10.98 1.97
C LEU A 171 3.93 -12.02 1.13
N ILE A 172 5.27 -11.97 1.10
CA ILE A 172 6.07 -12.91 0.31
C ILE A 172 5.68 -14.36 0.66
N ASN A 173 5.33 -15.13 -0.38
CA ASN A 173 4.86 -16.51 -0.29
C ASN A 173 3.56 -16.70 0.52
N ALA A 174 2.84 -15.67 0.89
CA ALA A 174 1.55 -15.82 1.56
C ALA A 174 0.54 -16.50 0.64
N GLN A 175 -0.30 -17.36 1.21
CA GLN A 175 -1.40 -18.02 0.52
C GLN A 175 -2.69 -17.26 0.81
N ALA A 176 -3.13 -16.42 -0.11
CA ALA A 176 -4.29 -15.56 0.02
C ALA A 176 -5.33 -15.84 -1.08
N GLU A 177 -5.56 -17.15 -1.38
CA GLU A 177 -6.51 -17.55 -2.40
C GLU A 177 -7.95 -17.45 -1.89
N HIS A 178 -8.88 -17.12 -2.80
CA HIS A 178 -10.30 -16.94 -2.48
C HIS A 178 -10.59 -15.87 -1.42
N CYS A 179 -9.68 -14.94 -1.17
CA CYS A 179 -9.87 -13.83 -0.24
C CYS A 179 -10.81 -12.77 -0.80
N SER A 180 -11.41 -12.00 0.09
CA SER A 180 -12.13 -10.78 -0.27
C SER A 180 -11.32 -9.55 0.15
N PHE A 181 -10.99 -8.69 -0.82
CA PHE A 181 -10.31 -7.41 -0.65
C PHE A 181 -11.19 -6.27 -1.17
N ARG A 182 -12.51 -6.40 -1.10
CA ARG A 182 -13.41 -5.37 -1.61
C ARG A 182 -13.21 -4.05 -0.89
N ASN A 183 -13.04 -2.97 -1.66
CA ASN A 183 -12.81 -1.62 -1.14
C ASN A 183 -11.59 -1.54 -0.19
N ALA A 184 -10.66 -2.47 -0.28
CA ALA A 184 -9.42 -2.44 0.50
C ALA A 184 -8.46 -1.39 -0.06
N PHE A 185 -7.63 -0.79 0.82
CA PHE A 185 -6.51 0.06 0.45
C PHE A 185 -5.21 -0.70 0.68
N ILE A 186 -4.46 -0.94 -0.38
CA ILE A 186 -3.22 -1.73 -0.34
C ILE A 186 -2.11 -0.85 -0.89
N VAL A 187 -1.28 -0.32 0.01
CA VAL A 187 -0.24 0.67 -0.31
C VAL A 187 1.11 0.16 0.15
N MET A 188 2.15 0.30 -0.68
CA MET A 188 3.52 -0.14 -0.37
C MET A 188 3.59 -1.60 0.13
N THR A 189 2.67 -2.43 -0.32
CA THR A 189 2.50 -3.81 0.14
C THR A 189 2.73 -4.76 -1.04
N ASP A 190 3.56 -5.77 -0.85
CA ASP A 190 3.95 -6.73 -1.89
C ASP A 190 2.88 -7.82 -2.14
N ILE A 191 1.64 -7.38 -2.36
CA ILE A 191 0.49 -8.27 -2.61
C ILE A 191 0.74 -9.23 -3.80
N ASP A 192 1.55 -8.83 -4.75
CA ASP A 192 1.91 -9.68 -5.91
C ASP A 192 2.83 -10.84 -5.54
N ALA A 193 3.55 -10.73 -4.43
CA ALA A 193 4.38 -11.82 -3.94
C ALA A 193 3.58 -12.92 -3.22
N ALA A 194 2.25 -12.69 -3.06
CA ALA A 194 1.32 -13.66 -2.50
C ALA A 194 0.55 -14.40 -3.60
N SER A 195 0.08 -15.61 -3.31
CA SER A 195 -0.88 -16.30 -4.18
C SER A 195 -2.29 -15.77 -3.90
N THR A 196 -2.83 -14.96 -4.82
CA THR A 196 -4.15 -14.31 -4.69
C THR A 196 -5.21 -14.87 -5.66
N LYS A 197 -5.04 -16.11 -6.12
CA LYS A 197 -5.96 -16.75 -7.08
C LYS A 197 -7.39 -16.72 -6.59
N HIS A 198 -8.31 -16.35 -7.49
CA HIS A 198 -9.75 -16.29 -7.22
C HIS A 198 -10.15 -15.30 -6.11
N SER A 199 -9.28 -14.37 -5.74
CA SER A 199 -9.59 -13.32 -4.77
C SER A 199 -10.32 -12.16 -5.41
N ASN A 200 -11.17 -11.48 -4.63
CA ASN A 200 -12.02 -10.40 -5.10
C ASN A 200 -11.45 -9.04 -4.70
N PHE A 201 -11.01 -8.25 -5.67
CA PHE A 201 -10.47 -6.90 -5.50
C PHE A 201 -11.43 -5.79 -5.97
N THR A 202 -12.73 -6.06 -6.05
CA THR A 202 -13.70 -5.06 -6.52
C THR A 202 -13.65 -3.81 -5.65
N GLY A 203 -13.38 -2.65 -6.25
CA GLY A 203 -13.27 -1.37 -5.55
C GLY A 203 -12.00 -1.22 -4.70
N ALA A 204 -11.07 -2.16 -4.74
CA ALA A 204 -9.81 -2.02 -4.04
C ALA A 204 -8.89 -1.01 -4.74
N THR A 205 -8.22 -0.18 -3.95
CA THR A 205 -7.12 0.69 -4.41
C THR A 205 -5.81 -0.01 -4.10
N ILE A 206 -4.99 -0.26 -5.13
CA ILE A 206 -3.67 -0.87 -4.97
C ILE A 206 -2.64 0.10 -5.51
N SER A 207 -1.80 0.64 -4.62
CA SER A 207 -0.70 1.52 -4.98
C SER A 207 0.62 0.79 -4.74
N LYS A 208 1.31 0.48 -5.83
CA LYS A 208 2.59 -0.22 -5.79
C LYS A 208 3.71 0.81 -5.82
N TYR A 209 4.37 1.01 -4.70
CA TYR A 209 5.64 1.72 -4.61
C TYR A 209 6.80 0.77 -4.28
N SER A 210 6.74 -0.46 -4.74
CA SER A 210 7.92 -1.29 -4.91
C SER A 210 8.00 -1.59 -6.40
N VAL A 211 8.98 -0.99 -7.06
CA VAL A 211 9.21 -1.15 -8.51
C VAL A 211 9.39 -2.63 -8.83
N PRO A 212 8.49 -3.24 -9.59
CA PRO A 212 8.88 -4.39 -10.38
C PRO A 212 9.88 -3.88 -11.41
N LYS A 213 11.00 -4.54 -11.59
CA LYS A 213 12.07 -4.16 -12.51
C LYS A 213 11.63 -4.02 -13.98
N ASP A 214 10.39 -4.31 -14.32
CA ASP A 214 9.93 -4.44 -15.70
C ASP A 214 8.49 -3.96 -16.00
N GLU A 215 7.79 -3.21 -15.11
CA GLU A 215 6.46 -2.69 -15.44
C GLU A 215 6.34 -1.18 -15.18
N PRO A 216 5.77 -0.41 -16.14
CA PRO A 216 5.58 1.02 -15.97
C PRO A 216 4.56 1.33 -14.85
N PHE A 217 4.80 2.41 -14.11
CA PHE A 217 3.86 2.99 -13.16
C PHE A 217 2.55 3.30 -13.89
N ALA A 218 1.56 2.45 -13.68
CA ALA A 218 0.22 2.71 -14.15
C ALA A 218 -0.54 3.42 -13.04
N LEU A 219 -0.82 4.69 -13.22
CA LEU A 219 -1.92 5.32 -12.50
C LEU A 219 -3.15 4.45 -12.73
N VAL A 220 -3.75 3.97 -11.66
CA VAL A 220 -4.94 3.14 -11.75
C VAL A 220 -6.05 4.01 -12.30
N ASP A 221 -6.37 3.84 -13.57
CA ASP A 221 -7.59 4.38 -14.15
C ASP A 221 -8.79 3.71 -13.46
N GLU A 222 -9.52 4.45 -12.68
CA GLU A 222 -10.72 4.00 -11.94
C GLU A 222 -11.82 3.40 -12.85
N SER A 223 -11.64 3.42 -14.17
CA SER A 223 -12.64 2.97 -15.15
C SER A 223 -12.53 1.51 -15.58
N GLN A 224 -11.45 0.79 -15.20
CA GLN A 224 -11.27 -0.60 -15.63
C GLN A 224 -11.12 -1.55 -14.44
N GLY A 225 -12.19 -2.26 -14.15
CA GLY A 225 -12.18 -3.38 -13.22
C GLY A 225 -11.05 -4.36 -13.57
N PHE A 226 -10.17 -4.59 -12.62
CA PHE A 226 -9.03 -5.48 -12.74
C PHE A 226 -9.51 -6.89 -13.11
N SER A 227 -9.31 -7.28 -14.34
CA SER A 227 -9.36 -8.68 -14.76
C SER A 227 -7.91 -9.18 -14.79
N MET A 228 -7.45 -9.82 -13.73
CA MET A 228 -6.26 -10.65 -13.80
C MET A 228 -6.59 -11.88 -14.62
N THR A 229 -6.30 -11.86 -15.90
CA THR A 229 -6.15 -13.08 -16.70
C THR A 229 -4.67 -13.47 -16.66
N MET A 230 -4.44 -14.72 -16.26
CA MET A 230 -3.16 -15.42 -16.32
C MET A 230 -2.55 -15.42 -17.71
#